data_2278e75a6508245cb201b0a9a7dcfe8d
#
_entry.id   2278e75a6508245cb201b0a9a7dcfe8d
#
_cell.length_a   1.000
_cell.length_b   1.000
_cell.length_c   1.000
_cell.angle_alpha   90.00
_cell.angle_beta   90.00
_cell.angle_gamma   90.00
#
_symmetry.space_group_name_H-M   'P 1'
#
loop_
_entity.id
_entity.type
_entity.pdbx_description
1 polymer ?
#
loop_
_entity_poly.entity_id
_entity_poly.type
_entity_poly.pdbx_seq_one_letter_code
_entity_poly.pdbx_strand_id
1 'polypeptide(L)'
;MQQAKEDHTAAEAVHRSEIYNWSCFICHQSAEKAIKSFLYAKGCEDVWGNSLSDLCEDAIHFEPTFTMLKSIAMLLDKYYYISRYPSQIPGGTSSSVFSEQESDKALEISKEILDFVQDRLNEN
;
A
#
# COMPACT_ATOMS: atom_id res chain seq x y z
N MET A 1 -6.67 11.12 -2.81
CA MET A 1 -6.85 9.97 -3.74
C MET A 1 -6.13 10.13 -5.07
N GLN A 2 -6.06 11.34 -5.60
CA GLN A 2 -5.41 11.52 -6.91
C GLN A 2 -3.96 11.04 -6.93
N GLN A 3 -3.17 11.43 -5.93
CA GLN A 3 -1.77 11.00 -5.86
C GLN A 3 -1.65 9.48 -5.67
N ALA A 4 -2.57 8.89 -4.91
CA ALA A 4 -2.58 7.43 -4.73
C ALA A 4 -2.77 6.72 -6.07
N LYS A 5 -3.69 7.21 -6.90
CA LYS A 5 -3.95 6.63 -8.21
C LYS A 5 -2.75 6.80 -9.15
N GLU A 6 -2.10 7.96 -9.10
CA GLU A 6 -0.92 8.22 -9.91
C GLU A 6 0.25 7.31 -9.50
N ASP A 7 0.42 7.10 -8.19
CA ASP A 7 1.44 6.18 -7.70
C ASP A 7 1.17 4.75 -8.15
N HIS A 8 -0.09 4.32 -8.13
CA HIS A 8 -0.44 2.97 -8.60
C HIS A 8 -0.10 2.81 -10.09
N THR A 9 -0.41 3.82 -10.90
CA THR A 9 -0.07 3.81 -12.32
C THR A 9 1.44 3.74 -12.51
N ALA A 10 2.21 4.47 -11.69
CA ALA A 10 3.67 4.40 -11.75
C ALA A 10 4.17 3.01 -11.37
N ALA A 11 3.55 2.38 -10.37
CA ALA A 11 3.92 1.02 -9.97
C ALA A 11 3.71 0.03 -11.10
N GLU A 12 2.61 0.17 -11.85
CA GLU A 12 2.34 -0.67 -13.01
C GLU A 12 3.41 -0.52 -14.09
N ALA A 13 3.84 0.72 -14.35
CA ALA A 13 4.88 0.99 -15.34
C ALA A 13 6.22 0.39 -14.91
N VAL A 14 6.57 0.51 -13.64
CA VAL A 14 7.81 -0.04 -13.09
C VAL A 14 7.76 -1.56 -13.12
N HIS A 15 6.60 -2.15 -12.87
CA HIS A 15 6.40 -3.60 -12.97
C HIS A 15 6.66 -4.08 -14.40
N ARG A 16 6.11 -3.36 -15.40
CA ARG A 16 6.32 -3.71 -16.81
C ARG A 16 7.79 -3.59 -17.21
N SER A 17 8.55 -2.77 -16.52
CA SER A 17 9.99 -2.63 -16.73
C SER A 17 10.80 -3.66 -15.95
N GLU A 18 10.13 -4.60 -15.27
CA GLU A 18 10.74 -5.70 -14.51
C GLU A 18 11.56 -5.24 -13.32
N ILE A 19 11.22 -4.09 -12.75
CA ILE A 19 11.88 -3.57 -11.53
C ILE A 19 10.93 -3.84 -10.36
N TYR A 20 10.85 -5.11 -9.97
CA TYR A 20 9.81 -5.61 -9.07
C TYR A 20 9.90 -5.08 -7.64
N ASN A 21 11.10 -4.87 -7.14
CA ASN A 21 11.27 -4.31 -5.80
C ASN A 21 10.71 -2.88 -5.71
N TRP A 22 10.94 -2.06 -6.73
CA TRP A 22 10.40 -0.71 -6.77
C TRP A 22 8.90 -0.70 -6.94
N SER A 23 8.36 -1.63 -7.76
CA SER A 23 6.92 -1.74 -7.91
C SER A 23 6.25 -2.04 -6.57
N CYS A 24 6.78 -2.97 -5.80
CA CYS A 24 6.26 -3.30 -4.47
C CYS A 24 6.32 -2.09 -3.53
N PHE A 25 7.42 -1.36 -3.56
CA PHE A 25 7.58 -0.15 -2.74
C PHE A 25 6.54 0.90 -3.09
N ILE A 26 6.37 1.17 -4.39
CA ILE A 26 5.44 2.21 -4.85
C ILE A 26 3.98 1.80 -4.55
N CYS A 27 3.66 0.50 -4.66
CA CYS A 27 2.33 0.01 -4.27
C CYS A 27 2.01 0.32 -2.82
N HIS A 28 2.99 0.15 -1.94
CA HIS A 28 2.80 0.49 -0.53
C HIS A 28 2.53 1.99 -0.37
N GLN A 29 3.29 2.83 -1.07
CA GLN A 29 3.09 4.28 -1.01
C GLN A 29 1.71 4.68 -1.53
N SER A 30 1.26 4.05 -2.60
CA SER A 30 -0.07 4.29 -3.15
C SER A 30 -1.16 3.96 -2.12
N ALA A 31 -1.08 2.78 -1.52
CA ALA A 31 -2.05 2.34 -0.52
C ALA A 31 -2.03 3.25 0.72
N GLU A 32 -0.84 3.66 1.15
CA GLU A 32 -0.70 4.57 2.29
C GLU A 32 -1.45 5.88 2.04
N LYS A 33 -1.25 6.47 0.87
CA LYS A 33 -1.92 7.72 0.51
C LYS A 33 -3.43 7.55 0.42
N ALA A 34 -3.88 6.40 -0.07
CA ALA A 34 -5.31 6.13 -0.16
C ALA A 34 -5.95 6.08 1.23
N ILE A 35 -5.36 5.31 2.16
CA ILE A 35 -5.93 5.19 3.50
C ILE A 35 -5.85 6.52 4.24
N LYS A 36 -4.75 7.25 4.09
CA LYS A 36 -4.63 8.59 4.68
C LYS A 36 -5.69 9.54 4.15
N SER A 37 -6.02 9.47 2.85
CA SER A 37 -7.06 10.35 2.30
C SER A 37 -8.43 10.05 2.92
N PHE A 38 -8.72 8.79 3.24
CA PHE A 38 -9.93 8.42 3.96
C PHE A 38 -9.93 9.06 5.36
N LEU A 39 -8.83 8.94 6.08
CA LEU A 39 -8.72 9.48 7.44
C LEU A 39 -8.87 11.01 7.44
N TYR A 40 -8.24 11.69 6.48
CA TYR A 40 -8.40 13.14 6.36
C TYR A 40 -9.85 13.51 6.05
N ALA A 41 -10.52 12.72 5.21
CA ALA A 41 -11.94 12.97 4.89
C ALA A 41 -12.84 12.81 6.13
N LYS A 42 -12.40 12.02 7.12
CA LYS A 42 -13.13 11.86 8.38
C LYS A 42 -12.77 12.91 9.42
N GLY A 43 -11.93 13.87 9.06
CA GLY A 43 -11.58 14.97 9.95
C GLY A 43 -10.32 14.80 10.76
N CYS A 44 -9.55 13.74 10.53
CA CYS A 44 -8.26 13.58 11.17
C CYS A 44 -7.30 14.63 10.64
N GLU A 45 -6.56 15.30 11.53
CA GLU A 45 -5.65 16.37 11.14
C GLU A 45 -4.21 15.91 11.04
N ASP A 46 -3.78 15.09 11.99
CA ASP A 46 -2.39 14.63 12.07
C ASP A 46 -2.37 13.11 11.88
N VAL A 47 -2.19 12.68 10.63
CA VAL A 47 -2.12 11.25 10.34
C VAL A 47 -0.66 10.85 10.20
N TRP A 48 -0.18 10.06 11.15
CA TRP A 48 1.22 9.65 11.25
C TRP A 48 1.39 8.18 10.88
N GLY A 49 2.63 7.84 10.54
CA GLY A 49 3.05 6.46 10.34
C GLY A 49 3.00 6.02 8.90
N ASN A 50 3.75 4.96 8.62
CA ASN A 50 3.87 4.35 7.30
C ASN A 50 3.27 2.95 7.25
N SER A 51 2.97 2.36 8.41
CA SER A 51 2.39 1.03 8.47
C SER A 51 0.93 1.08 8.03
N LEU A 52 0.61 0.31 7.00
CA LEU A 52 -0.76 0.24 6.51
C LEU A 52 -1.68 -0.41 7.54
N SER A 53 -1.16 -1.40 8.29
CA SER A 53 -1.97 -2.06 9.31
C SER A 53 -2.36 -1.10 10.41
N ASP A 54 -1.45 -0.19 10.82
CA ASP A 54 -1.76 0.83 11.82
C ASP A 54 -2.76 1.85 11.28
N LEU A 55 -2.62 2.25 10.03
CA LEU A 55 -3.57 3.17 9.40
C LEU A 55 -4.95 2.52 9.29
N CYS A 56 -5.01 1.23 8.98
CA CYS A 56 -6.27 0.49 8.97
C CYS A 56 -6.90 0.44 10.35
N GLU A 57 -6.10 0.25 11.40
CA GLU A 57 -6.61 0.28 12.78
C GLU A 57 -7.28 1.62 13.10
N ASP A 58 -6.66 2.72 12.69
CA ASP A 58 -7.26 4.03 12.87
C ASP A 58 -8.55 4.16 12.08
N ALA A 59 -8.57 3.66 10.85
CA ALA A 59 -9.73 3.75 9.98
C ALA A 59 -10.91 2.91 10.46
N ILE A 60 -10.65 1.80 11.16
CA ILE A 60 -11.69 0.93 11.71
C ILE A 60 -12.64 1.70 12.64
N HIS A 61 -12.14 2.71 13.34
CA HIS A 61 -12.97 3.52 14.22
C HIS A 61 -14.07 4.26 13.46
N PHE A 62 -13.86 4.56 12.18
CA PHE A 62 -14.83 5.26 11.35
C PHE A 62 -15.60 4.32 10.44
N GLU A 63 -14.96 3.23 10.01
CA GLU A 63 -15.55 2.28 9.07
C GLU A 63 -15.05 0.89 9.43
N PRO A 64 -15.85 0.11 10.19
CA PRO A 64 -15.40 -1.21 10.68
C PRO A 64 -14.96 -2.20 9.59
N THR A 65 -15.44 -2.03 8.35
CA THR A 65 -15.07 -2.92 7.25
C THR A 65 -13.59 -2.83 6.89
N PHE A 66 -12.87 -1.81 7.37
CA PHE A 66 -11.41 -1.76 7.21
C PHE A 66 -10.69 -2.94 7.87
N THR A 67 -11.37 -3.66 8.76
CA THR A 67 -10.82 -4.89 9.34
C THR A 67 -10.45 -5.90 8.23
N MET A 68 -11.26 -5.96 7.18
CA MET A 68 -11.00 -6.86 6.05
C MET A 68 -9.75 -6.44 5.27
N LEU A 69 -9.54 -5.14 5.14
CA LEU A 69 -8.37 -4.61 4.43
C LEU A 69 -7.08 -4.85 5.20
N LYS A 70 -7.14 -4.81 6.52
CA LYS A 70 -5.95 -4.91 7.36
C LYS A 70 -5.14 -6.16 7.08
N SER A 71 -5.80 -7.30 6.86
CA SER A 71 -5.09 -8.56 6.65
C SER A 71 -4.27 -8.55 5.36
N ILE A 72 -4.80 -7.98 4.27
CA ILE A 72 -4.03 -7.90 3.03
C ILE A 72 -3.01 -6.77 3.07
N ALA A 73 -3.31 -5.71 3.81
CA ALA A 73 -2.37 -4.60 3.97
C ALA A 73 -1.09 -5.03 4.68
N MET A 74 -1.19 -5.99 5.59
CA MET A 74 -0.03 -6.51 6.31
C MET A 74 1.03 -7.11 5.36
N LEU A 75 0.59 -7.76 4.28
CA LEU A 75 1.53 -8.29 3.31
C LEU A 75 2.27 -7.17 2.59
N LEU A 76 1.56 -6.10 2.27
CA LEU A 76 2.18 -4.95 1.62
C LEU A 76 3.17 -4.25 2.55
N ASP A 77 2.87 -4.18 3.85
CA ASP A 77 3.81 -3.68 4.85
C ASP A 77 5.09 -4.50 4.87
N LYS A 78 4.97 -5.82 4.77
CA LYS A 78 6.11 -6.71 4.73
C LYS A 78 7.01 -6.41 3.53
N TYR A 79 6.40 -6.23 2.36
CA TYR A 79 7.14 -5.89 1.14
C TYR A 79 7.85 -4.55 1.28
N TYR A 80 7.18 -3.56 1.86
CA TYR A 80 7.77 -2.25 2.09
C TYR A 80 9.00 -2.35 2.99
N TYR A 81 8.89 -3.09 4.09
CA TYR A 81 9.99 -3.27 5.03
C TYR A 81 11.20 -3.91 4.34
N ILE A 82 10.98 -5.00 3.61
CA ILE A 82 12.06 -5.71 2.91
C ILE A 82 12.71 -4.81 1.85
N SER A 83 11.92 -4.04 1.10
CA SER A 83 12.45 -3.17 0.05
C SER A 83 13.29 -2.02 0.61
N ARG A 84 12.97 -1.55 1.82
CA ARG A 84 13.67 -0.44 2.48
C ARG A 84 14.91 -0.86 3.24
N TYR A 85 14.95 -2.11 3.70
CA TYR A 85 16.01 -2.59 4.58
C TYR A 85 16.65 -3.85 4.00
N PRO A 86 17.36 -3.73 2.85
CA PRO A 86 17.94 -4.90 2.19
C PRO A 86 18.99 -5.61 3.03
N SER A 87 19.57 -4.95 4.03
CA SER A 87 20.53 -5.59 4.97
C SER A 87 19.88 -6.68 5.82
N GLN A 88 18.56 -6.72 5.89
CA GLN A 88 17.82 -7.76 6.58
C GLN A 88 17.63 -9.01 5.73
N ILE A 89 18.04 -8.97 4.48
CA ILE A 89 17.89 -10.06 3.53
C ILE A 89 19.18 -10.86 3.45
N PRO A 90 19.18 -12.14 3.87
CA PRO A 90 20.40 -12.95 3.83
C PRO A 90 20.94 -13.09 2.40
N GLY A 91 22.19 -12.66 2.21
CA GLY A 91 22.92 -12.91 0.98
C GLY A 91 22.44 -12.16 -0.26
N GLY A 92 21.60 -11.14 -0.10
CA GLY A 92 21.07 -10.48 -1.28
C GLY A 92 20.77 -9.01 -1.11
N THR A 93 20.33 -8.42 -2.23
CA THR A 93 19.76 -7.08 -2.28
C THR A 93 18.25 -7.23 -2.37
N SER A 94 17.51 -6.12 -2.20
CA SER A 94 16.04 -6.16 -2.32
C SER A 94 15.60 -6.65 -3.70
N SER A 95 16.35 -6.32 -4.75
CA SER A 95 16.00 -6.73 -6.12
C SER A 95 16.14 -8.24 -6.34
N SER A 96 16.96 -8.93 -5.54
CA SER A 96 17.13 -10.38 -5.67
C SER A 96 16.03 -11.16 -4.96
N VAL A 97 15.22 -10.51 -4.11
CA VAL A 97 14.16 -11.16 -3.33
C VAL A 97 12.80 -11.09 -4.01
N PHE A 98 12.54 -10.00 -4.71
CA PHE A 98 11.22 -9.78 -5.31
C PHE A 98 11.14 -10.36 -6.72
N SER A 99 10.14 -11.20 -6.93
CA SER A 99 9.84 -11.77 -8.24
C SER A 99 8.65 -11.06 -8.86
N GLU A 100 8.34 -11.44 -10.10
CA GLU A 100 7.15 -10.97 -10.79
C GLU A 100 5.89 -11.27 -9.98
N GLN A 101 5.84 -12.46 -9.34
CA GLN A 101 4.67 -12.85 -8.54
C GLN A 101 4.45 -11.94 -7.35
N GLU A 102 5.49 -11.57 -6.63
CA GLU A 102 5.37 -10.64 -5.50
C GLU A 102 4.90 -9.27 -5.98
N SER A 103 5.43 -8.81 -7.11
CA SER A 103 5.04 -7.53 -7.68
C SER A 103 3.60 -7.55 -8.18
N ASP A 104 3.17 -8.64 -8.84
CA ASP A 104 1.78 -8.83 -9.24
C ASP A 104 0.85 -8.78 -8.03
N LYS A 105 1.24 -9.47 -6.96
CA LYS A 105 0.45 -9.49 -5.73
C LYS A 105 0.36 -8.10 -5.09
N ALA A 106 1.47 -7.37 -5.08
CA ALA A 106 1.48 -6.00 -4.55
C ALA A 106 0.54 -5.09 -5.34
N LEU A 107 0.55 -5.19 -6.67
CA LEU A 107 -0.35 -4.42 -7.53
C LEU A 107 -1.81 -4.77 -7.25
N GLU A 108 -2.11 -6.05 -7.11
CA GLU A 108 -3.46 -6.52 -6.81
C GLU A 108 -3.96 -5.95 -5.48
N ILE A 109 -3.13 -6.02 -4.44
CA ILE A 109 -3.48 -5.50 -3.11
C ILE A 109 -3.66 -3.99 -3.15
N SER A 110 -2.74 -3.28 -3.78
CA SER A 110 -2.81 -1.84 -3.89
C SER A 110 -4.10 -1.40 -4.59
N LYS A 111 -4.45 -2.06 -5.70
CA LYS A 111 -5.67 -1.74 -6.41
C LYS A 111 -6.91 -2.00 -5.55
N GLU A 112 -6.92 -3.11 -4.83
CA GLU A 112 -8.03 -3.46 -3.95
C GLU A 112 -8.23 -2.41 -2.85
N ILE A 113 -7.13 -1.95 -2.27
CA ILE A 113 -7.18 -0.89 -1.25
C ILE A 113 -7.70 0.42 -1.85
N LEU A 114 -7.19 0.80 -3.02
CA LEU A 114 -7.64 2.03 -3.67
C LEU A 114 -9.12 1.99 -4.01
N ASP A 115 -9.59 0.88 -4.58
CA ASP A 115 -10.99 0.72 -4.94
C ASP A 115 -11.88 0.77 -3.71
N PHE A 116 -11.47 0.09 -2.63
CA PHE A 116 -12.21 0.09 -1.37
C PHE A 116 -12.34 1.52 -0.82
N VAL A 117 -11.22 2.23 -0.75
CA VAL A 117 -11.22 3.60 -0.21
C VAL A 117 -12.06 4.52 -1.10
N GLN A 118 -11.92 4.41 -2.43
CA GLN A 118 -12.69 5.25 -3.34
C GLN A 118 -14.19 5.05 -3.13
N ASP A 119 -14.63 3.81 -2.96
CA ASP A 119 -16.05 3.52 -2.69
C ASP A 119 -16.52 4.20 -1.41
N ARG A 120 -15.71 4.16 -0.36
CA ARG A 120 -16.05 4.79 0.92
C ARG A 120 -16.09 6.30 0.83
N LEU A 121 -15.20 6.90 0.03
CA LEU A 121 -15.21 8.35 -0.18
C LEU A 121 -16.43 8.79 -0.98
N ASN A 122 -16.93 7.94 -1.87
CA ASN A 122 -18.11 8.26 -2.70
C ASN A 122 -19.43 8.06 -1.98
N GLU A 123 -19.45 7.48 -0.80
CA GLU A 123 -20.67 7.20 -0.04
C GLU A 123 -21.25 8.43 0.68
N ASN A 124 -20.59 9.56 0.58
CA ASN A 124 -21.06 10.78 1.26
C ASN A 124 -21.96 11.64 0.40
#